data_df5d1f28072f2c037c04d8db5b8f0af4
#
_entry.id   df5d1f28072f2c037c04d8db5b8f0af4
#
_cell.length_a   1.000
_cell.length_b   1.000
_cell.length_c   1.000
_cell.angle_alpha   90.00
_cell.angle_beta   90.00
_cell.angle_gamma   90.00
#
_symmetry.space_group_name_H-M   'P 1'
#
loop_
_entity.id
_entity.type
_entity.pdbx_description
1 polymer ?
#
loop_
_entity_poly.entity_id
_entity_poly.type
_entity_poly.pdbx_seq_one_letter_code
_entity_poly.pdbx_strand_id
1 'polypeptide(L)'
;MGNSIQQPSAGITLITTPELWLEGEAIKQLHTTATLPDISYAAAMPDIHPGRGYPVGAAFFTTQLIYPALIGGDIGCGMSLWQTSLKTHAMNQAKLIKQLGNLDQPLSASECTSLWPDIQPLQQHNYASGTIGGGNHFAELQMLDTIYVAEIAEQIGLNKQHLQLMVHSGSRGLGSAILDKHIRQFGHQGLIADSEAGKSYLTQHNQALAYARQNRELIARPHTDKSACTRAKTSRHQPQLYRSGLHPWRKRLAAP
;
A
#
# COMPACT_ATOMS: atom_id res chain seq x y z
N MET A 1 19.51 0.81 -16.69
CA MET A 1 19.69 2.26 -16.48
C MET A 1 19.21 2.56 -15.07
N GLY A 2 20.04 3.16 -14.20
CA GLY A 2 19.64 3.49 -12.83
C GLY A 2 18.87 4.80 -12.78
N ASN A 3 17.95 4.93 -11.83
CA ASN A 3 17.30 6.20 -11.53
C ASN A 3 18.35 7.21 -11.08
N SER A 4 18.28 8.44 -11.56
CA SER A 4 19.06 9.53 -11.01
C SER A 4 18.36 10.11 -9.78
N ILE A 5 19.15 10.44 -8.76
CA ILE A 5 18.65 11.12 -7.56
C ILE A 5 19.04 12.59 -7.72
N GLN A 6 18.04 13.46 -7.69
CA GLN A 6 18.23 14.92 -7.77
C GLN A 6 17.79 15.55 -6.45
N GLN A 7 18.49 16.61 -6.04
CA GLN A 7 18.13 17.41 -4.86
C GLN A 7 17.87 18.86 -5.31
N PRO A 8 16.64 19.17 -5.76
CA PRO A 8 16.28 20.49 -6.27
C PRO A 8 16.32 21.58 -5.20
N SER A 9 16.20 21.20 -3.93
CA SER A 9 16.36 22.09 -2.79
C SER A 9 16.73 21.31 -1.53
N ALA A 10 17.17 22.02 -0.48
CA ALA A 10 17.46 21.39 0.81
C ALA A 10 16.24 20.63 1.34
N GLY A 11 16.45 19.37 1.72
CA GLY A 11 15.40 18.50 2.26
C GLY A 11 14.44 17.90 1.23
N ILE A 12 14.58 18.19 -0.06
CA ILE A 12 13.74 17.60 -1.12
C ILE A 12 14.59 16.74 -2.05
N THR A 13 14.15 15.50 -2.26
CA THR A 13 14.80 14.53 -3.17
C THR A 13 13.81 14.11 -4.26
N LEU A 14 14.25 14.12 -5.51
CA LEU A 14 13.52 13.56 -6.64
C LEU A 14 14.23 12.29 -7.13
N ILE A 15 13.50 11.20 -7.24
CA ILE A 15 13.95 9.96 -7.87
C ILE A 15 13.40 9.96 -9.30
N THR A 16 14.22 10.28 -10.28
CA THR A 16 13.77 10.49 -11.66
C THR A 16 14.84 10.06 -12.66
N THR A 17 14.54 10.11 -13.94
CA THR A 17 15.51 9.99 -15.05
C THR A 17 15.36 11.21 -15.96
N PRO A 18 16.40 11.55 -16.76
CA PRO A 18 16.32 12.69 -17.68
C PRO A 18 15.18 12.61 -18.70
N GLU A 19 14.75 11.39 -19.03
CA GLU A 19 13.68 11.13 -20.01
C GLU A 19 12.29 11.14 -19.38
N LEU A 20 12.19 11.14 -18.06
CA LEU A 20 10.92 11.11 -17.36
C LEU A 20 10.30 12.50 -17.32
N TRP A 21 9.13 12.62 -17.93
CA TRP A 21 8.33 13.84 -17.81
C TRP A 21 7.64 13.91 -16.44
N LEU A 22 7.80 15.04 -15.77
CA LEU A 22 7.16 15.32 -14.48
C LEU A 22 6.21 16.53 -14.61
N GLU A 23 5.01 16.40 -14.09
CA GLU A 23 4.04 17.51 -14.09
C GLU A 23 4.50 18.64 -13.17
N GLY A 24 4.56 19.88 -13.71
CA GLY A 24 4.98 21.06 -12.93
C GLY A 24 4.10 21.31 -11.69
N GLU A 25 2.80 20.99 -11.76
CA GLU A 25 1.89 21.13 -10.61
C GLU A 25 2.24 20.12 -9.51
N ALA A 26 2.64 18.88 -9.84
CA ALA A 26 3.10 17.91 -8.86
C ALA A 26 4.34 18.39 -8.10
N ILE A 27 5.30 18.96 -8.82
CA ILE A 27 6.51 19.55 -8.24
C ILE A 27 6.18 20.74 -7.34
N LYS A 28 5.27 21.62 -7.78
CA LYS A 28 4.80 22.73 -6.96
C LYS A 28 4.10 22.25 -5.68
N GLN A 29 3.22 21.24 -5.78
CA GLN A 29 2.59 20.64 -4.61
C GLN A 29 3.62 20.01 -3.67
N LEU A 30 4.65 19.33 -4.20
CA LEU A 30 5.74 18.75 -3.41
C LEU A 30 6.46 19.84 -2.59
N HIS A 31 6.87 20.94 -3.23
CA HIS A 31 7.53 22.05 -2.57
C HIS A 31 6.62 22.70 -1.51
N THR A 32 5.36 22.96 -1.84
CA THR A 32 4.39 23.56 -0.91
C THR A 32 4.17 22.64 0.29
N THR A 33 4.00 21.34 0.07
CA THR A 33 3.81 20.37 1.16
C THR A 33 5.05 20.26 2.04
N ALA A 34 6.24 20.31 1.46
CA ALA A 34 7.50 20.27 2.23
C ALA A 34 7.69 21.47 3.18
N THR A 35 6.93 22.57 3.01
CA THR A 35 6.96 23.71 3.95
C THR A 35 6.05 23.56 5.16
N LEU A 36 5.25 22.49 5.23
CA LEU A 36 4.40 22.25 6.40
C LEU A 36 5.25 22.05 7.66
N PRO A 37 4.76 22.44 8.85
CA PRO A 37 5.48 22.30 10.10
C PRO A 37 6.00 20.87 10.31
N ASP A 38 7.19 20.73 10.90
CA ASP A 38 7.84 19.45 11.23
C ASP A 38 8.20 18.54 10.03
N ILE A 39 7.95 18.95 8.79
CA ILE A 39 8.47 18.22 7.63
C ILE A 39 9.94 18.62 7.42
N SER A 40 10.84 17.69 7.68
CA SER A 40 12.29 17.90 7.53
C SER A 40 12.85 17.33 6.23
N TYR A 41 12.19 16.33 5.65
CA TYR A 41 12.56 15.71 4.38
C TYR A 41 11.34 15.32 3.56
N ALA A 42 11.44 15.47 2.25
CA ALA A 42 10.47 15.00 1.28
C ALA A 42 11.18 14.24 0.15
N ALA A 43 10.60 13.14 -0.30
CA ALA A 43 11.08 12.37 -1.43
C ALA A 43 9.94 12.13 -2.42
N ALA A 44 10.17 12.46 -3.68
CA ALA A 44 9.25 12.16 -4.77
C ALA A 44 9.71 10.93 -5.54
N MET A 45 8.79 10.03 -5.80
CA MET A 45 8.97 8.83 -6.61
C MET A 45 8.82 9.16 -8.11
N PRO A 46 9.27 8.28 -9.02
CA PRO A 46 9.17 8.52 -10.47
C PRO A 46 7.75 8.72 -10.99
N ASP A 47 6.76 8.22 -10.27
CA ASP A 47 5.32 8.32 -10.59
C ASP A 47 4.62 9.49 -9.91
N ILE A 48 5.37 10.49 -9.41
CA ILE A 48 4.76 11.67 -8.78
C ILE A 48 3.80 12.37 -9.72
N HIS A 49 2.60 12.64 -9.23
CA HIS A 49 1.55 13.36 -9.97
C HIS A 49 0.69 14.23 -9.04
N PRO A 50 -0.05 15.21 -9.58
CA PRO A 50 -0.89 16.08 -8.77
C PRO A 50 -2.02 15.29 -8.08
N GLY A 51 -2.19 15.52 -6.77
CA GLY A 51 -3.32 15.04 -6.00
C GLY A 51 -4.28 16.17 -5.60
N ARG A 52 -5.24 15.87 -4.73
CA ARG A 52 -6.20 16.84 -4.19
C ARG A 52 -5.56 17.71 -3.11
N GLY A 53 -4.71 18.67 -3.55
CA GLY A 53 -4.01 19.61 -2.67
C GLY A 53 -2.63 19.14 -2.21
N TYR A 54 -2.31 17.88 -2.33
CA TYR A 54 -1.02 17.28 -2.01
C TYR A 54 -0.56 16.36 -3.14
N PRO A 55 0.76 16.19 -3.37
CA PRO A 55 1.23 15.31 -4.42
C PRO A 55 0.99 13.84 -4.04
N VAL A 56 0.69 13.02 -5.03
CA VAL A 56 0.70 11.55 -4.95
C VAL A 56 2.05 11.04 -5.46
N GLY A 57 2.56 9.94 -4.93
CA GLY A 57 3.89 9.43 -5.25
C GLY A 57 5.01 10.17 -4.50
N ALA A 58 4.72 10.70 -3.31
CA ALA A 58 5.71 11.36 -2.45
C ALA A 58 5.68 10.81 -1.03
N ALA A 59 6.82 10.89 -0.35
CA ALA A 59 6.99 10.55 1.06
C ALA A 59 7.52 11.79 1.82
N PHE A 60 7.01 11.99 3.03
CA PHE A 60 7.36 13.10 3.91
C PHE A 60 7.82 12.57 5.26
N PHE A 61 8.90 13.11 5.78
CA PHE A 61 9.43 12.74 7.08
C PHE A 61 9.13 13.83 8.12
N THR A 62 8.46 13.42 9.19
CA THR A 62 8.14 14.24 10.35
C THR A 62 8.67 13.59 11.62
N THR A 63 8.87 14.34 12.69
CA THR A 63 9.39 13.83 13.97
C THR A 63 8.35 13.81 15.08
N GLN A 64 7.43 14.75 15.08
CA GLN A 64 6.43 14.94 16.12
C GLN A 64 5.00 14.97 15.58
N LEU A 65 4.81 15.40 14.33
CA LEU A 65 3.49 15.55 13.74
C LEU A 65 3.13 14.38 12.82
N ILE A 66 1.85 14.02 12.83
CA ILE A 66 1.23 13.11 11.88
C ILE A 66 0.28 13.91 11.03
N TYR A 67 0.33 13.73 9.70
CA TYR A 67 -0.55 14.40 8.75
C TYR A 67 -1.53 13.41 8.11
N PRO A 68 -2.71 13.16 8.69
CA PRO A 68 -3.70 12.26 8.10
C PRO A 68 -4.09 12.61 6.67
N ALA A 69 -4.14 13.91 6.35
CA ALA A 69 -4.43 14.39 5.00
C ALA A 69 -3.37 13.98 3.96
N LEU A 70 -2.09 13.86 4.35
CA LEU A 70 -1.01 13.38 3.47
C LEU A 70 -1.04 11.85 3.30
N ILE A 71 -1.55 11.13 4.28
CA ILE A 71 -1.72 9.67 4.23
C ILE A 71 -2.85 9.31 3.27
N GLY A 72 -3.90 10.15 3.24
CA GLY A 72 -5.07 9.94 2.39
C GLY A 72 -6.09 8.95 2.96
N GLY A 73 -7.16 8.72 2.19
CA GLY A 73 -8.29 7.89 2.61
C GLY A 73 -8.12 6.41 2.30
N ASP A 74 -7.19 6.01 1.42
CA ASP A 74 -7.00 4.59 1.13
C ASP A 74 -5.86 3.99 1.97
N ILE A 75 -6.04 4.07 3.29
CA ILE A 75 -5.06 3.58 4.26
C ILE A 75 -4.76 2.10 4.00
N GLY A 76 -3.49 1.76 3.89
CA GLY A 76 -3.05 0.38 3.66
C GLY A 76 -3.21 -0.10 2.22
N CYS A 77 -3.51 0.81 1.27
CA CYS A 77 -3.40 0.50 -0.15
C CYS A 77 -2.04 -0.13 -0.45
N GLY A 78 -2.04 -1.22 -1.19
CA GLY A 78 -0.82 -1.94 -1.47
C GLY A 78 -1.07 -3.22 -2.26
N MET A 79 0.01 -3.85 -2.67
CA MET A 79 0.00 -5.06 -3.47
C MET A 79 0.38 -6.28 -2.62
N SER A 80 -0.21 -7.41 -2.96
CA SER A 80 0.16 -8.72 -2.43
C SER A 80 0.21 -9.72 -3.56
N LEU A 81 1.21 -10.59 -3.54
CA LEU A 81 1.45 -11.61 -4.56
C LEU A 81 1.33 -12.99 -3.94
N TRP A 82 0.63 -13.89 -4.60
CA TRP A 82 0.48 -15.30 -4.20
C TRP A 82 0.89 -16.23 -5.34
N GLN A 83 1.63 -17.25 -5.00
CA GLN A 83 1.82 -18.39 -5.89
C GLN A 83 0.51 -19.17 -5.97
N THR A 84 0.03 -19.48 -7.19
CA THR A 84 -1.14 -20.35 -7.38
C THR A 84 -0.73 -21.76 -7.77
N SER A 85 -1.66 -22.71 -7.76
CA SER A 85 -1.49 -24.06 -8.32
C SER A 85 -1.75 -24.12 -9.84
N LEU A 86 -2.16 -23.01 -10.46
CA LEU A 86 -2.49 -22.95 -11.88
C LEU A 86 -1.22 -23.00 -12.72
N LYS A 87 -1.09 -24.01 -13.57
CA LYS A 87 0.07 -24.18 -14.44
C LYS A 87 0.02 -23.22 -15.63
N THR A 88 1.17 -22.61 -15.94
CA THR A 88 1.29 -21.63 -17.06
C THR A 88 0.93 -22.21 -18.43
N HIS A 89 1.22 -23.48 -18.69
CA HIS A 89 0.96 -24.14 -19.98
C HIS A 89 -0.48 -24.65 -20.14
N ALA A 90 -1.30 -24.65 -19.09
CA ALA A 90 -2.66 -25.17 -19.11
C ALA A 90 -3.70 -24.02 -19.14
N MET A 91 -3.33 -22.85 -19.64
CA MET A 91 -4.18 -21.66 -19.61
C MET A 91 -5.33 -21.73 -20.63
N ASN A 92 -6.55 -21.79 -20.08
CA ASN A 92 -7.75 -21.38 -20.80
C ASN A 92 -8.27 -20.09 -20.18
N GLN A 93 -8.07 -18.97 -20.87
CA GLN A 93 -8.40 -17.63 -20.36
C GLN A 93 -9.87 -17.50 -19.95
N ALA A 94 -10.81 -18.04 -20.74
CA ALA A 94 -12.23 -18.00 -20.41
C ALA A 94 -12.57 -18.77 -19.12
N LYS A 95 -11.90 -19.90 -18.88
CA LYS A 95 -12.04 -20.68 -17.64
C LYS A 95 -11.47 -19.92 -16.44
N LEU A 96 -10.33 -19.25 -16.60
CA LEU A 96 -9.71 -18.46 -15.55
C LEU A 96 -10.56 -17.25 -15.16
N ILE A 97 -11.08 -16.51 -16.14
CA ILE A 97 -12.00 -15.39 -15.88
C ILE A 97 -13.24 -15.88 -15.12
N LYS A 98 -13.80 -17.01 -15.53
CA LYS A 98 -14.95 -17.60 -14.82
C LYS A 98 -14.60 -18.02 -13.40
N GLN A 99 -13.38 -18.51 -13.16
CA GLN A 99 -12.92 -18.88 -11.81
C GLN A 99 -12.66 -17.69 -10.90
N LEU A 100 -12.17 -16.57 -11.44
CA LEU A 100 -11.99 -15.32 -10.68
C LEU A 100 -13.32 -14.74 -10.21
N GLY A 101 -14.39 -14.97 -10.95
CA GLY A 101 -15.74 -14.51 -10.59
C GLY A 101 -15.86 -12.99 -10.59
N ASN A 102 -16.86 -12.49 -9.86
CA ASN A 102 -17.07 -11.05 -9.72
C ASN A 102 -16.40 -10.56 -8.43
N LEU A 103 -15.25 -9.91 -8.56
CA LEU A 103 -14.49 -9.35 -7.46
C LEU A 103 -14.90 -7.92 -7.06
N ASP A 104 -15.90 -7.34 -7.75
CA ASP A 104 -16.45 -6.02 -7.43
C ASP A 104 -17.53 -6.08 -6.37
N GLN A 105 -18.06 -7.26 -6.09
CA GLN A 105 -19.08 -7.46 -5.05
C GLN A 105 -18.43 -7.89 -3.73
N PRO A 106 -18.87 -7.33 -2.60
CA PRO A 106 -18.39 -7.76 -1.29
C PRO A 106 -18.83 -9.19 -0.98
N LEU A 107 -17.97 -9.91 -0.31
CA LEU A 107 -18.32 -11.20 0.27
C LEU A 107 -19.35 -11.01 1.41
N SER A 108 -20.29 -11.91 1.50
CA SER A 108 -21.20 -12.00 2.67
C SER A 108 -20.41 -12.37 3.94
N ALA A 109 -20.96 -12.10 5.10
CA ALA A 109 -20.33 -12.47 6.37
C ALA A 109 -20.10 -13.98 6.48
N SER A 110 -21.02 -14.81 5.94
CA SER A 110 -20.88 -16.27 5.91
C SER A 110 -19.75 -16.73 5.00
N GLU A 111 -19.57 -16.09 3.84
CA GLU A 111 -18.44 -16.37 2.93
C GLU A 111 -17.12 -15.98 3.57
N CYS A 112 -17.04 -14.79 4.19
CA CYS A 112 -15.83 -14.36 4.90
C CYS A 112 -15.46 -15.36 5.99
N THR A 113 -16.39 -15.81 6.82
CA THR A 113 -16.16 -16.80 7.88
C THR A 113 -15.76 -18.16 7.31
N SER A 114 -16.37 -18.58 6.20
CA SER A 114 -16.02 -19.84 5.53
C SER A 114 -14.60 -19.82 4.96
N LEU A 115 -14.20 -18.70 4.32
CA LEU A 115 -12.88 -18.53 3.73
C LEU A 115 -11.80 -18.33 4.79
N TRP A 116 -12.16 -17.73 5.91
CA TRP A 116 -11.23 -17.44 6.99
C TRP A 116 -11.91 -17.52 8.36
N PRO A 117 -12.02 -18.72 8.94
CA PRO A 117 -12.71 -18.95 10.22
C PRO A 117 -12.13 -18.13 11.40
N ASP A 118 -10.83 -17.88 11.38
CA ASP A 118 -10.12 -17.13 12.43
C ASP A 118 -10.19 -15.62 12.22
N ILE A 119 -10.79 -15.15 11.13
CA ILE A 119 -11.02 -13.72 10.95
C ILE A 119 -12.08 -13.30 11.97
N GLN A 120 -11.66 -12.54 12.96
CA GLN A 120 -12.61 -11.71 13.67
C GLN A 120 -13.02 -10.61 12.69
N PRO A 121 -14.25 -10.63 12.14
CA PRO A 121 -14.69 -9.52 11.36
C PRO A 121 -14.48 -8.29 12.24
N LEU A 122 -13.83 -7.27 11.72
CA LEU A 122 -13.95 -5.92 12.29
C LEU A 122 -15.43 -5.56 12.08
N GLN A 123 -16.30 -6.07 12.97
CA GLN A 123 -17.75 -6.18 12.81
C GLN A 123 -18.45 -4.84 12.58
N GLN A 124 -17.74 -3.74 12.77
CA GLN A 124 -18.25 -2.38 12.56
C GLN A 124 -18.01 -1.86 11.14
N HIS A 125 -17.31 -2.59 10.27
CA HIS A 125 -16.88 -2.09 8.97
C HIS A 125 -17.06 -3.09 7.81
N ASN A 126 -18.18 -3.79 7.79
CA ASN A 126 -18.55 -4.77 6.74
C ASN A 126 -18.72 -4.16 5.33
N TYR A 127 -18.11 -3.00 5.06
CA TYR A 127 -18.47 -2.19 3.89
C TYR A 127 -17.91 -2.66 2.57
N ALA A 128 -17.09 -3.66 2.47
CA ALA A 128 -16.63 -4.22 1.21
C ALA A 128 -15.49 -5.22 1.40
N SER A 129 -15.61 -6.15 2.31
CA SER A 129 -14.62 -7.22 2.48
C SER A 129 -14.59 -8.15 1.28
N GLY A 130 -13.40 -8.49 0.81
CA GLY A 130 -13.23 -9.38 -0.34
C GLY A 130 -13.46 -8.69 -1.68
N THR A 131 -13.47 -7.34 -1.75
CA THR A 131 -13.63 -6.60 -3.01
C THR A 131 -12.35 -5.91 -3.43
N ILE A 132 -12.12 -5.83 -4.73
CA ILE A 132 -11.07 -5.01 -5.33
C ILE A 132 -11.40 -3.53 -5.09
N GLY A 133 -12.58 -3.10 -5.52
CA GLY A 133 -13.03 -1.71 -5.56
C GLY A 133 -12.62 -0.98 -6.83
N GLY A 134 -12.95 0.30 -6.89
CA GLY A 134 -12.67 1.14 -8.06
C GLY A 134 -11.28 1.80 -8.03
N GLY A 135 -11.02 2.61 -9.05
CA GLY A 135 -9.77 3.35 -9.22
C GLY A 135 -8.69 2.49 -9.88
N ASN A 136 -7.48 2.55 -9.33
CA ASN A 136 -6.32 1.78 -9.81
C ASN A 136 -6.19 0.40 -9.15
N HIS A 137 -7.20 -0.07 -8.43
CA HIS A 137 -7.20 -1.39 -7.80
C HIS A 137 -7.46 -2.49 -8.83
N PHE A 138 -6.84 -3.64 -8.64
CA PHE A 138 -6.98 -4.80 -9.53
C PHE A 138 -6.66 -6.12 -8.84
N ALA A 139 -7.09 -7.22 -9.45
CA ALA A 139 -6.58 -8.56 -9.20
C ALA A 139 -6.29 -9.21 -10.56
N GLU A 140 -5.07 -9.68 -10.75
CA GLU A 140 -4.65 -10.23 -12.04
C GLU A 140 -3.75 -11.45 -11.89
N LEU A 141 -3.83 -12.35 -12.87
CA LEU A 141 -2.93 -13.49 -12.98
C LEU A 141 -1.73 -13.11 -13.83
N GLN A 142 -0.55 -13.33 -13.28
CA GLN A 142 0.72 -12.99 -13.90
C GLN A 142 1.58 -14.23 -14.13
N MET A 143 2.48 -14.15 -15.10
CA MET A 143 3.57 -15.13 -15.33
C MET A 143 4.91 -14.49 -14.97
N LEU A 144 5.77 -15.25 -14.30
CA LEU A 144 7.16 -14.84 -14.09
C LEU A 144 7.91 -14.85 -15.43
N ASP A 145 8.37 -13.69 -15.83
CA ASP A 145 9.23 -13.55 -17.00
C ASP A 145 10.68 -13.94 -16.68
N THR A 146 11.33 -13.16 -15.82
CA THR A 146 12.75 -13.34 -15.48
C THR A 146 12.94 -13.48 -13.97
N ILE A 147 13.77 -14.44 -13.57
CA ILE A 147 14.24 -14.60 -12.19
C ILE A 147 15.71 -14.19 -12.17
N TYR A 148 16.01 -13.08 -11.50
CA TYR A 148 17.38 -12.55 -11.39
C TYR A 148 18.18 -13.24 -10.28
N VAL A 149 17.52 -13.66 -9.19
CA VAL A 149 18.15 -14.33 -8.05
C VAL A 149 17.32 -15.56 -7.69
N ALA A 150 17.81 -16.74 -8.12
CA ALA A 150 17.07 -18.00 -7.99
C ALA A 150 16.81 -18.39 -6.53
N GLU A 151 17.81 -18.21 -5.66
CA GLU A 151 17.74 -18.58 -4.25
C GLU A 151 16.65 -17.76 -3.52
N ILE A 152 16.49 -16.48 -3.86
CA ILE A 152 15.43 -15.64 -3.28
C ILE A 152 14.06 -16.09 -3.79
N ALA A 153 13.94 -16.37 -5.08
CA ALA A 153 12.68 -16.85 -5.66
C ALA A 153 12.22 -18.15 -5.00
N GLU A 154 13.14 -19.09 -4.76
CA GLU A 154 12.87 -20.35 -4.06
C GLU A 154 12.47 -20.12 -2.59
N GLN A 155 13.20 -19.27 -1.86
CA GLN A 155 12.90 -18.94 -0.46
C GLN A 155 11.51 -18.33 -0.26
N ILE A 156 11.02 -17.55 -1.23
CA ILE A 156 9.68 -16.96 -1.19
C ILE A 156 8.63 -17.81 -1.92
N GLY A 157 9.00 -18.99 -2.41
CA GLY A 157 8.09 -19.97 -3.01
C GLY A 157 7.60 -19.61 -4.42
N LEU A 158 8.33 -18.77 -5.16
CA LEU A 158 7.98 -18.44 -6.54
C LEU A 158 8.43 -19.51 -7.52
N ASN A 159 7.54 -19.89 -8.42
CA ASN A 159 7.77 -20.92 -9.43
C ASN A 159 7.25 -20.48 -10.81
N LYS A 160 8.15 -20.46 -11.82
CA LYS A 160 7.81 -20.10 -13.21
C LYS A 160 6.77 -21.02 -13.88
N GLN A 161 6.63 -22.24 -13.40
CA GLN A 161 5.69 -23.21 -13.99
C GLN A 161 4.23 -22.92 -13.61
N HIS A 162 4.00 -22.02 -12.65
CA HIS A 162 2.67 -21.67 -12.15
C HIS A 162 2.44 -20.17 -12.25
N LEU A 163 1.16 -19.81 -12.41
CA LEU A 163 0.72 -18.42 -12.39
C LEU A 163 0.83 -17.84 -10.96
N GLN A 164 1.06 -16.54 -10.90
CA GLN A 164 0.96 -15.77 -9.67
C GLN A 164 -0.33 -14.94 -9.71
N LEU A 165 -1.00 -14.82 -8.57
CA LEU A 165 -2.10 -13.89 -8.39
C LEU A 165 -1.57 -12.63 -7.70
N MET A 166 -1.68 -11.49 -8.35
CA MET A 166 -1.40 -10.18 -7.77
C MET A 166 -2.70 -9.47 -7.45
N VAL A 167 -2.81 -8.97 -6.24
CA VAL A 167 -3.97 -8.18 -5.78
C VAL A 167 -3.50 -6.83 -5.28
N HIS A 168 -4.04 -5.78 -5.87
CA HIS A 168 -3.87 -4.40 -5.43
C HIS A 168 -5.21 -3.90 -4.88
N SER A 169 -5.28 -3.67 -3.58
CA SER A 169 -6.47 -3.12 -2.90
C SER A 169 -6.09 -2.58 -1.51
N GLY A 170 -6.93 -1.70 -0.97
CA GLY A 170 -6.74 -1.00 0.30
C GLY A 170 -7.81 -1.29 1.35
N SER A 171 -7.98 -0.35 2.28
CA SER A 171 -8.95 -0.45 3.39
C SER A 171 -10.37 -0.11 3.01
N ARG A 172 -10.64 0.10 1.73
CA ARG A 172 -11.96 0.41 1.20
C ARG A 172 -12.55 1.65 1.91
N GLY A 173 -13.86 1.70 2.14
CA GLY A 173 -14.52 2.81 2.81
C GLY A 173 -14.07 3.09 4.25
N LEU A 174 -13.39 2.14 4.91
CA LEU A 174 -12.92 2.33 6.28
C LEU A 174 -11.88 3.46 6.37
N GLY A 175 -10.87 3.44 5.52
CA GLY A 175 -9.83 4.48 5.54
C GLY A 175 -10.39 5.86 5.20
N SER A 176 -11.29 5.95 4.21
CA SER A 176 -11.97 7.21 3.88
C SER A 176 -12.79 7.74 5.06
N ALA A 177 -13.53 6.88 5.77
CA ALA A 177 -14.30 7.29 6.95
C ALA A 177 -13.40 7.83 8.08
N ILE A 178 -12.23 7.23 8.28
CA ILE A 178 -11.23 7.70 9.25
C ILE A 178 -10.71 9.08 8.85
N LEU A 179 -10.33 9.26 7.59
CA LEU A 179 -9.86 10.55 7.08
C LEU A 179 -10.93 11.63 7.19
N ASP A 180 -12.16 11.34 6.74
CA ASP A 180 -13.27 12.31 6.78
C ASP A 180 -13.60 12.75 8.21
N LYS A 181 -13.58 11.80 9.17
CA LYS A 181 -13.76 12.14 10.58
C LYS A 181 -12.66 13.06 11.07
N HIS A 182 -11.40 12.77 10.70
CA HIS A 182 -10.26 13.61 11.07
C HIS A 182 -10.38 15.02 10.48
N ILE A 183 -10.65 15.14 9.16
CA ILE A 183 -10.74 16.42 8.47
C ILE A 183 -11.88 17.27 9.06
N ARG A 184 -13.03 16.68 9.39
CA ARG A 184 -14.13 17.42 10.06
C ARG A 184 -13.75 17.98 11.42
N GLN A 185 -12.90 17.27 12.16
CA GLN A 185 -12.54 17.66 13.54
C GLN A 185 -11.32 18.58 13.60
N PHE A 186 -10.32 18.38 12.76
CA PHE A 186 -9.01 19.02 12.85
C PHE A 186 -8.57 19.72 11.55
N GLY A 187 -9.36 19.66 10.48
CA GLY A 187 -8.97 20.17 9.17
C GLY A 187 -7.76 19.40 8.62
N HIS A 188 -6.88 20.13 7.91
CA HIS A 188 -5.67 19.58 7.30
C HIS A 188 -4.42 19.71 8.19
N GLN A 189 -4.58 20.13 9.44
CA GLN A 189 -3.48 20.33 10.37
C GLN A 189 -2.86 19.01 10.80
N GLY A 190 -1.54 19.05 11.09
CA GLY A 190 -0.85 17.91 11.70
C GLY A 190 -1.29 17.68 13.14
N LEU A 191 -1.37 16.42 13.54
CA LEU A 191 -1.61 16.01 14.93
C LEU A 191 -0.29 15.74 15.64
N ILE A 192 -0.13 16.22 16.85
CA ILE A 192 0.98 15.79 17.71
C ILE A 192 0.81 14.28 17.96
N ALA A 193 1.81 13.49 17.59
CA ALA A 193 1.75 12.02 17.61
C ALA A 193 1.41 11.45 19.02
N ASP A 194 1.99 12.04 20.05
CA ASP A 194 1.80 11.60 21.44
C ASP A 194 0.56 12.19 22.13
N SER A 195 -0.19 13.07 21.46
CA SER A 195 -1.48 13.57 21.96
C SER A 195 -2.56 12.49 21.92
N GLU A 196 -3.64 12.68 22.69
CA GLU A 196 -4.81 11.79 22.65
C GLU A 196 -5.41 11.66 21.22
N ALA A 197 -5.46 12.76 20.49
CA ALA A 197 -5.93 12.78 19.09
C ALA A 197 -4.99 12.00 18.17
N GLY A 198 -3.67 12.18 18.32
CA GLY A 198 -2.65 11.44 17.55
C GLY A 198 -2.70 9.95 17.83
N LYS A 199 -2.74 9.53 19.09
CA LYS A 199 -2.86 8.12 19.50
C LYS A 199 -4.15 7.50 19.02
N SER A 200 -5.28 8.22 19.11
CA SER A 200 -6.57 7.76 18.59
C SER A 200 -6.52 7.55 17.08
N TYR A 201 -5.94 8.50 16.33
CA TYR A 201 -5.76 8.35 14.89
C TYR A 201 -4.87 7.15 14.55
N LEU A 202 -3.72 6.99 15.20
CA LEU A 202 -2.80 5.85 14.96
C LEU A 202 -3.48 4.50 15.23
N THR A 203 -4.31 4.42 16.27
CA THR A 203 -5.08 3.20 16.55
C THR A 203 -6.02 2.86 15.40
N GLN A 204 -6.80 3.83 14.91
CA GLN A 204 -7.72 3.64 13.78
C GLN A 204 -6.96 3.34 12.47
N HIS A 205 -5.85 4.04 12.23
CA HIS A 205 -4.95 3.79 11.10
C HIS A 205 -4.43 2.34 11.09
N ASN A 206 -3.96 1.83 12.23
CA ASN A 206 -3.48 0.45 12.35
C ASN A 206 -4.60 -0.58 12.13
N GLN A 207 -5.82 -0.28 12.55
CA GLN A 207 -7.00 -1.11 12.25
C GLN A 207 -7.27 -1.14 10.73
N ALA A 208 -7.21 0.01 10.06
CA ALA A 208 -7.38 0.09 8.61
C ALA A 208 -6.27 -0.65 7.84
N LEU A 209 -5.01 -0.60 8.32
CA LEU A 209 -3.91 -1.39 7.76
C LEU A 209 -4.18 -2.90 7.88
N ALA A 210 -4.65 -3.36 9.04
CA ALA A 210 -4.99 -4.76 9.26
C ALA A 210 -6.13 -5.18 8.33
N TYR A 211 -7.19 -4.35 8.23
CA TYR A 211 -8.31 -4.57 7.34
C TYR A 211 -7.88 -4.66 5.86
N ALA A 212 -7.05 -3.75 5.38
CA ALA A 212 -6.56 -3.76 4.00
C ALA A 212 -5.81 -5.05 3.65
N ARG A 213 -5.00 -5.56 4.58
CA ARG A 213 -4.32 -6.87 4.41
C ARG A 213 -5.31 -8.01 4.34
N GLN A 214 -6.26 -8.04 5.26
CA GLN A 214 -7.31 -9.07 5.29
C GLN A 214 -8.15 -9.02 4.01
N ASN A 215 -8.48 -7.83 3.51
CA ASN A 215 -9.21 -7.66 2.27
C ASN A 215 -8.48 -8.32 1.09
N ARG A 216 -7.18 -8.06 0.92
CA ARG A 216 -6.39 -8.70 -0.14
C ARG A 216 -6.31 -10.22 0.02
N GLU A 217 -6.21 -10.72 1.23
CA GLU A 217 -6.20 -12.16 1.50
C GLU A 217 -7.56 -12.81 1.21
N LEU A 218 -8.66 -12.15 1.54
CA LEU A 218 -10.01 -12.64 1.20
C LEU A 218 -10.23 -12.71 -0.31
N ILE A 219 -9.74 -11.72 -1.07
CA ILE A 219 -9.78 -11.74 -2.53
C ILE A 219 -8.97 -12.92 -3.08
N ALA A 220 -7.80 -13.20 -2.51
CA ALA A 220 -6.92 -14.23 -3.02
C ALA A 220 -7.33 -15.67 -2.66
N ARG A 221 -7.90 -15.89 -1.48
CA ARG A 221 -8.20 -17.24 -0.93
C ARG A 221 -9.01 -18.17 -1.82
N PRO A 222 -10.05 -17.74 -2.53
CA PRO A 222 -10.77 -18.62 -3.45
C PRO A 222 -9.92 -19.17 -4.59
N HIS A 223 -8.78 -18.54 -4.88
CA HIS A 223 -7.92 -18.80 -6.04
C HIS A 223 -6.56 -19.42 -5.68
N THR A 224 -6.29 -19.55 -4.39
CA THR A 224 -5.03 -20.12 -3.88
C THR A 224 -5.33 -21.37 -3.06
N ASP A 225 -4.53 -22.41 -3.23
CA ASP A 225 -4.62 -23.59 -2.37
C ASP A 225 -4.34 -23.21 -0.91
N LYS A 226 -5.14 -23.71 0.02
CA LYS A 226 -4.98 -23.48 1.46
C LYS A 226 -3.59 -23.85 1.98
N SER A 227 -2.89 -24.79 1.29
CA SER A 227 -1.54 -25.24 1.61
C SER A 227 -0.44 -24.42 0.94
N ALA A 228 -0.74 -23.71 -0.14
CA ALA A 228 0.20 -22.94 -0.96
C ALA A 228 0.16 -21.43 -0.71
N CYS A 229 -0.49 -21.00 0.37
CA CYS A 229 -0.45 -19.59 0.79
C CYS A 229 0.93 -19.25 1.38
N THR A 230 1.97 -19.53 0.61
CA THR A 230 3.28 -18.93 0.86
C THR A 230 3.15 -17.48 0.43
N ARG A 231 2.77 -16.64 1.37
CA ARG A 231 2.87 -15.21 1.26
C ARG A 231 4.30 -14.92 0.81
N ALA A 232 4.47 -14.56 -0.47
CA ALA A 232 5.66 -13.84 -0.83
C ALA A 232 5.71 -12.69 0.17
N LYS A 233 6.66 -12.73 1.10
CA LYS A 233 6.87 -11.67 2.08
C LYS A 233 7.36 -10.47 1.28
N THR A 234 6.44 -9.83 0.55
CA THR A 234 6.70 -8.53 0.00
C THR A 234 7.21 -7.73 1.17
N SER A 235 8.43 -7.25 0.99
CA SER A 235 9.16 -6.50 2.01
C SER A 235 8.18 -5.58 2.70
N ARG A 236 8.16 -5.65 4.01
CA ARG A 236 7.36 -4.78 4.87
C ARG A 236 7.84 -3.34 4.71
N HIS A 237 7.62 -2.75 3.56
CA HIS A 237 7.61 -1.31 3.40
C HIS A 237 6.20 -0.85 3.77
N GLN A 238 5.89 -1.05 5.05
CA GLN A 238 4.94 -0.15 5.68
C GLN A 238 5.64 1.20 5.77
N PRO A 239 5.02 2.29 5.37
CA PRO A 239 5.39 3.57 5.93
C PRO A 239 5.29 3.36 7.45
N GLN A 240 6.43 3.24 8.12
CA GLN A 240 6.45 3.20 9.57
C GLN A 240 6.20 4.64 10.01
N LEU A 241 4.91 4.97 10.11
CA LEU A 241 4.50 6.11 10.88
C LEU A 241 4.98 5.83 12.31
N TYR A 242 6.03 6.56 12.68
CA TYR A 242 6.55 6.69 14.03
C TYR A 242 7.04 5.41 14.71
N ARG A 243 8.33 5.25 14.82
CA ARG A 243 9.00 4.52 15.93
C ARG A 243 9.75 5.54 16.78
N SER A 244 9.28 5.74 18.00
CA SER A 244 10.10 6.33 19.06
C SER A 244 11.31 5.44 19.31
N GLY A 245 12.47 5.85 18.82
CA GLY A 245 13.71 5.13 19.03
C GLY A 245 14.65 5.32 17.84
N LEU A 246 15.85 5.78 18.09
CA LEU A 246 16.93 6.02 17.17
C LEU A 246 17.12 4.84 16.20
N HIS A 247 16.72 5.00 14.94
CA HIS A 247 16.87 3.98 13.92
C HIS A 247 18.34 3.92 13.43
N PRO A 248 18.89 2.73 13.13
CA PRO A 248 20.29 2.52 12.72
C PRO A 248 20.72 3.29 11.46
N TRP A 249 19.79 3.84 10.69
CA TRP A 249 20.05 4.60 9.47
C TRP A 249 20.69 5.98 9.68
N ARG A 250 20.61 6.56 10.90
CA ARG A 250 21.32 7.82 11.21
C ARG A 250 22.83 7.69 11.15
N LYS A 251 23.39 6.49 11.24
CA LYS A 251 24.85 6.28 11.19
C LYS A 251 25.45 6.19 9.78
N ARG A 252 24.62 6.05 8.72
CA ARG A 252 25.12 5.93 7.34
C ARG A 252 25.07 7.21 6.52
N LEU A 253 24.38 8.24 6.99
CA LEU A 253 24.28 9.54 6.30
C LEU A 253 25.23 10.61 6.86
N ALA A 254 26.07 10.28 7.83
CA ALA A 254 27.03 11.17 8.47
C ALA A 254 28.48 10.71 8.22
N ALA A 255 28.81 10.27 7.03
CA ALA A 255 30.20 10.10 6.60
C ALA A 255 30.44 11.04 5.40
N PRO A 256 31.63 11.74 5.40
CA PRO A 256 31.94 12.85 4.51
C PRO A 256 31.99 12.45 3.05
#